data_76ae13e9cf91a2cde40eb5e3fa1ed90b
#
_entry.id   76ae13e9cf91a2cde40eb5e3fa1ed90b
#
_cell.length_a   1.000
_cell.length_b   1.000
_cell.length_c   1.000
_cell.angle_alpha   90.00
_cell.angle_beta   90.00
_cell.angle_gamma   90.00
#
_symmetry.space_group_name_H-M   'P 1'
#
loop_
_entity.id
_entity.type
_entity.pdbx_description
1 polymer ?
#
loop_
_entity_poly.entity_id
_entity_poly.type
_entity_poly.pdbx_seq_one_letter_code
_entity_poly.pdbx_strand_id
1 'polypeptide(L)'
;MRRIRKTHPPKVFLDWLKENEDLDCSYDALVGKSAHVELKKHLIKEQGFLCAYTGHELDENSSHVEHLKPQNECVGNEDIDYRNMVACFPYNGGDMSHGYGAPLKGGWWDENLFISPLSDDCERRFAFSWSGRIHETPENHAAAKKTIELLGLSHNYLVNLRKKAINGFFGFGIRTKPLSKKEAIHLLETINDFDPSGKLVPYCFILKNLLKKYAA
;
A
#
# COMPACT_ATOMS: atom_id res chain seq x y z
N MET A 1 -4.97 -3.31 3.89
CA MET A 1 -4.14 -2.21 3.32
C MET A 1 -3.98 -1.11 4.35
N ARG A 2 -2.87 -0.37 4.31
CA ARG A 2 -2.66 0.83 5.10
C ARG A 2 -3.30 2.04 4.40
N ARG A 3 -3.88 2.97 5.18
CA ARG A 3 -4.28 4.26 4.62
C ARG A 3 -3.05 5.09 4.22
N ILE A 4 -3.05 5.59 3.00
CA ILE A 4 -2.05 6.53 2.48
C ILE A 4 -2.65 7.93 2.51
N ARG A 5 -1.93 8.87 3.11
CA ARG A 5 -2.28 10.29 3.07
C ARG A 5 -1.41 10.95 2.03
N LYS A 6 -2.03 11.40 0.94
CA LYS A 6 -1.33 12.14 -0.09
C LYS A 6 -0.79 13.45 0.46
N THR A 7 0.46 13.71 0.14
CA THR A 7 1.13 14.99 0.39
C THR A 7 1.08 15.87 -0.86
N HIS A 8 1.80 16.97 -0.87
CA HIS A 8 1.93 17.80 -2.06
C HIS A 8 2.82 17.09 -3.10
N PRO A 9 2.44 17.05 -4.40
CA PRO A 9 3.27 16.45 -5.45
C PRO A 9 4.68 17.08 -5.50
N PRO A 10 5.71 16.34 -5.94
CA PRO A 10 7.05 16.90 -6.05
C PRO A 10 7.10 18.00 -7.10
N LYS A 11 7.88 19.06 -6.82
CA LYS A 11 7.97 20.25 -7.68
C LYS A 11 8.33 19.90 -9.14
N VAL A 12 9.27 18.97 -9.34
CA VAL A 12 9.71 18.56 -10.69
C VAL A 12 8.55 17.96 -11.50
N PHE A 13 7.63 17.26 -10.85
CA PHE A 13 6.42 16.74 -11.52
C PHE A 13 5.44 17.87 -11.88
N LEU A 14 5.24 18.83 -10.96
CA LEU A 14 4.36 19.99 -11.23
C LEU A 14 4.92 20.89 -12.33
N ASP A 15 6.23 21.11 -12.35
CA ASP A 15 6.91 21.88 -13.41
C ASP A 15 6.71 21.18 -14.76
N TRP A 16 6.88 19.84 -14.81
CA TRP A 16 6.65 19.05 -16.02
C TRP A 16 5.19 19.13 -16.50
N LEU A 17 4.20 19.05 -15.61
CA LEU A 17 2.79 19.22 -15.98
C LEU A 17 2.55 20.57 -16.64
N LYS A 18 3.08 21.64 -16.05
CA LYS A 18 2.93 23.00 -16.59
C LYS A 18 3.62 23.18 -17.95
N GLU A 19 4.80 22.59 -18.14
CA GLU A 19 5.54 22.67 -19.41
C GLU A 19 4.86 21.91 -20.54
N ASN A 20 4.00 20.93 -20.23
CA ASN A 20 3.30 20.09 -21.20
C ASN A 20 1.78 20.33 -21.22
N GLU A 21 1.27 21.39 -20.59
CA GLU A 21 -0.16 21.69 -20.49
C GLU A 21 -0.86 21.78 -21.85
N ASP A 22 -0.19 22.39 -22.84
CA ASP A 22 -0.67 22.55 -24.22
C ASP A 22 -0.24 21.42 -25.18
N LEU A 23 0.39 20.37 -24.65
CA LEU A 23 0.93 19.24 -25.40
C LEU A 23 0.25 17.93 -24.99
N ASP A 24 0.95 16.81 -25.20
CA ASP A 24 0.54 15.51 -24.66
C ASP A 24 0.91 15.42 -23.17
N CYS A 25 -0.04 15.73 -22.29
CA CYS A 25 0.09 15.67 -20.84
C CYS A 25 -0.49 14.32 -20.33
N SER A 26 0.02 13.21 -20.87
CA SER A 26 -0.37 11.85 -20.47
C SER A 26 0.69 11.18 -19.61
N TYR A 27 0.31 10.13 -18.89
CA TYR A 27 1.28 9.34 -18.13
C TYR A 27 2.34 8.68 -19.03
N ASP A 28 1.96 8.25 -20.23
CA ASP A 28 2.89 7.64 -21.18
C ASP A 28 3.95 8.64 -21.65
N ALA A 29 3.58 9.91 -21.82
CA ALA A 29 4.53 10.99 -22.14
C ALA A 29 5.49 11.31 -20.97
N LEU A 30 5.05 11.07 -19.73
CA LEU A 30 5.86 11.23 -18.50
C LEU A 30 6.90 10.11 -18.34
N VAL A 31 6.57 8.87 -18.74
CA VAL A 31 7.44 7.70 -18.57
C VAL A 31 8.82 7.94 -19.21
N GLY A 32 9.88 7.59 -18.46
CA GLY A 32 11.27 7.79 -18.90
C GLY A 32 11.83 9.21 -18.66
N LYS A 33 11.02 10.17 -18.20
CA LYS A 33 11.48 11.51 -17.84
C LYS A 33 12.01 11.57 -16.41
N SER A 34 12.85 12.55 -16.11
CA SER A 34 13.31 12.80 -14.74
C SER A 34 12.15 13.04 -13.76
N ALA A 35 11.10 13.71 -14.21
CA ALA A 35 9.89 13.95 -13.45
C ALA A 35 9.19 12.64 -13.02
N HIS A 36 9.19 11.60 -13.88
CA HIS A 36 8.67 10.26 -13.52
C HIS A 36 9.51 9.59 -12.43
N VAL A 37 10.83 9.68 -12.54
CA VAL A 37 11.74 9.10 -11.53
C VAL A 37 11.51 9.76 -10.17
N GLU A 38 11.46 11.09 -10.13
CA GLU A 38 11.24 11.84 -8.89
C GLU A 38 9.81 11.63 -8.33
N LEU A 39 8.80 11.52 -9.18
CA LEU A 39 7.44 11.14 -8.79
C LEU A 39 7.45 9.79 -8.09
N LYS A 40 8.06 8.75 -8.68
CA LYS A 40 8.14 7.41 -8.07
C LYS A 40 8.84 7.43 -6.72
N LYS A 41 9.98 8.10 -6.60
CA LYS A 41 10.71 8.27 -5.32
C LYS A 41 9.83 8.94 -4.27
N HIS A 42 9.10 9.98 -4.66
CA HIS A 42 8.21 10.70 -3.77
C HIS A 42 7.07 9.82 -3.26
N LEU A 43 6.41 9.04 -4.13
CA LEU A 43 5.36 8.09 -3.76
C LEU A 43 5.87 7.04 -2.78
N ILE A 44 7.06 6.45 -3.02
CA ILE A 44 7.69 5.48 -2.12
C ILE A 44 7.90 6.11 -0.74
N LYS A 45 8.47 7.31 -0.69
CA LYS A 45 8.74 8.03 0.57
C LYS A 45 7.45 8.40 1.30
N GLU A 46 6.44 8.92 0.59
CA GLU A 46 5.12 9.26 1.14
C GLU A 46 4.46 8.03 1.80
N GLN A 47 4.67 6.86 1.21
CA GLN A 47 4.14 5.58 1.71
C GLN A 47 4.97 4.96 2.84
N GLY A 48 6.06 5.61 3.25
CA GLY A 48 6.98 5.06 4.26
C GLY A 48 7.69 3.81 3.77
N PHE A 49 7.99 3.76 2.47
CA PHE A 49 8.66 2.64 1.79
C PHE A 49 7.87 1.33 1.84
N LEU A 50 6.54 1.41 1.86
CA LEU A 50 5.65 0.25 1.87
C LEU A 50 4.78 0.21 0.62
N CYS A 51 4.62 -0.99 0.05
CA CYS A 51 3.68 -1.24 -1.05
C CYS A 51 2.25 -0.87 -0.64
N ALA A 52 1.57 -0.07 -1.47
CA ALA A 52 0.22 0.42 -1.18
C ALA A 52 -0.78 -0.71 -0.90
N TYR A 53 -0.68 -1.84 -1.60
CA TYR A 53 -1.63 -2.93 -1.51
C TYR A 53 -1.24 -3.99 -0.49
N THR A 54 0.03 -4.37 -0.45
CA THR A 54 0.48 -5.53 0.33
C THR A 54 1.17 -5.18 1.64
N GLY A 55 1.76 -3.97 1.71
CA GLY A 55 2.42 -3.46 2.91
C GLY A 55 3.82 -4.03 3.17
N HIS A 56 4.42 -4.77 2.22
CA HIS A 56 5.82 -5.13 2.34
C HIS A 56 6.73 -3.98 1.87
N GLU A 57 7.99 -4.04 2.26
CA GLU A 57 8.96 -2.99 1.98
C GLU A 57 9.19 -2.81 0.48
N LEU A 58 9.35 -1.55 0.06
CA LEU A 58 9.68 -1.14 -1.31
C LEU A 58 10.96 -0.33 -1.35
N ASP A 59 11.63 -0.41 -2.49
CA ASP A 59 12.64 0.53 -2.95
C ASP A 59 12.39 0.94 -4.41
N GLU A 60 13.27 1.75 -4.96
CA GLU A 60 13.15 2.22 -6.35
C GLU A 60 13.28 1.09 -7.38
N ASN A 61 14.00 0.01 -7.05
CA ASN A 61 14.25 -1.10 -7.96
C ASN A 61 13.14 -2.16 -7.91
N SER A 62 12.45 -2.26 -6.78
CA SER A 62 11.40 -3.26 -6.53
C SER A 62 9.99 -2.74 -6.79
N SER A 63 9.83 -1.50 -7.29
CA SER A 63 8.54 -0.82 -7.36
C SER A 63 8.25 -0.20 -8.72
N HIS A 64 6.95 0.01 -8.98
CA HIS A 64 6.44 0.83 -10.08
C HIS A 64 5.39 1.83 -9.58
N VAL A 65 5.05 2.80 -10.43
CA VAL A 65 3.89 3.67 -10.22
C VAL A 65 2.65 2.91 -10.69
N GLU A 66 1.73 2.67 -9.78
CA GLU A 66 0.46 1.99 -10.02
C GLU A 66 -0.68 3.01 -10.05
N HIS A 67 -1.58 2.86 -11.00
CA HIS A 67 -2.81 3.63 -11.09
C HIS A 67 -3.94 2.95 -10.31
N LEU A 68 -4.55 3.66 -9.37
CA LEU A 68 -5.70 3.16 -8.62
C LEU A 68 -6.89 2.89 -9.55
N LYS A 69 -7.28 3.88 -10.36
CA LYS A 69 -8.12 3.74 -11.54
C LYS A 69 -7.21 3.48 -12.73
N PRO A 70 -7.27 2.31 -13.37
CA PRO A 70 -6.36 1.94 -14.46
C PRO A 70 -6.38 2.94 -15.62
N GLN A 71 -5.26 3.12 -16.32
CA GLN A 71 -5.12 4.09 -17.40
C GLN A 71 -6.19 3.93 -18.48
N ASN A 72 -6.56 2.69 -18.84
CA ASN A 72 -7.60 2.40 -19.83
C ASN A 72 -9.02 2.81 -19.40
N GLU A 73 -9.23 3.06 -18.11
CA GLU A 73 -10.51 3.54 -17.55
C GLU A 73 -10.49 5.05 -17.27
N CYS A 74 -9.32 5.71 -17.40
CA CYS A 74 -9.15 7.13 -17.14
C CYS A 74 -9.81 7.97 -18.25
N VAL A 75 -10.37 9.11 -17.85
CA VAL A 75 -10.97 10.10 -18.74
C VAL A 75 -10.25 11.43 -18.54
N GLY A 76 -9.90 12.11 -19.63
CA GLY A 76 -9.11 13.33 -19.56
C GLY A 76 -7.75 13.07 -18.93
N ASN A 77 -7.38 13.88 -17.95
CA ASN A 77 -6.07 13.84 -17.29
C ASN A 77 -6.05 12.98 -16.01
N GLU A 78 -6.98 12.03 -15.82
CA GLU A 78 -7.02 11.18 -14.63
C GLU A 78 -5.80 10.24 -14.55
N ASP A 79 -5.19 9.87 -15.67
CA ASP A 79 -3.98 9.05 -15.75
C ASP A 79 -2.73 9.79 -15.25
N ILE A 80 -2.75 11.13 -15.27
CA ILE A 80 -1.68 11.98 -14.76
C ILE A 80 -2.04 12.64 -13.42
N ASP A 81 -3.23 12.37 -12.88
CA ASP A 81 -3.60 12.87 -11.55
C ASP A 81 -2.74 12.18 -10.46
N TYR A 82 -2.01 13.00 -9.72
CA TYR A 82 -1.19 12.54 -8.59
C TYR A 82 -2.00 11.71 -7.56
N ARG A 83 -3.29 12.00 -7.39
CA ARG A 83 -4.17 11.26 -6.48
C ARG A 83 -4.57 9.89 -7.02
N ASN A 84 -4.39 9.64 -8.31
CA ASN A 84 -4.62 8.35 -8.91
C ASN A 84 -3.39 7.42 -8.85
N MET A 85 -2.24 7.89 -8.32
CA MET A 85 -0.98 7.17 -8.38
C MET A 85 -0.49 6.75 -7.00
N VAL A 86 0.04 5.52 -6.90
CA VAL A 86 0.69 4.96 -5.70
C VAL A 86 1.91 4.12 -6.11
N ALA A 87 2.81 3.85 -5.17
CA ALA A 87 3.93 2.94 -5.41
C ALA A 87 3.55 1.51 -5.02
N CYS A 88 3.74 0.57 -5.92
CA CYS A 88 3.46 -0.85 -5.71
C CYS A 88 4.61 -1.76 -6.15
N PHE A 89 4.64 -2.97 -5.60
CA PHE A 89 5.44 -4.10 -6.06
C PHE A 89 4.68 -4.83 -7.20
N PRO A 90 5.36 -5.45 -8.17
CA PRO A 90 6.80 -5.43 -8.47
C PRO A 90 7.22 -4.20 -9.29
N TYR A 91 8.50 -4.09 -9.69
CA TYR A 91 8.93 -3.07 -10.64
C TYR A 91 8.33 -3.34 -12.04
N ASN A 92 8.24 -2.31 -12.88
CA ASN A 92 7.80 -2.44 -14.27
C ASN A 92 8.72 -3.42 -15.02
N GLY A 93 8.14 -4.42 -15.68
CA GLY A 93 8.89 -5.48 -16.35
C GLY A 93 9.37 -6.61 -15.42
N GLY A 94 9.05 -6.54 -14.11
CA GLY A 94 9.26 -7.64 -13.19
C GLY A 94 8.31 -8.83 -13.46
N ASP A 95 8.55 -9.93 -12.75
CA ASP A 95 7.68 -11.10 -12.86
C ASP A 95 6.25 -10.76 -12.40
N MET A 96 5.34 -10.61 -13.35
CA MET A 96 3.93 -10.30 -13.11
C MET A 96 3.13 -11.56 -12.73
N SER A 97 3.74 -12.74 -12.72
CA SER A 97 3.09 -14.01 -12.39
C SER A 97 2.92 -14.26 -10.88
N HIS A 98 3.29 -13.30 -10.04
CA HIS A 98 3.21 -13.46 -8.58
C HIS A 98 1.84 -13.86 -8.02
N GLY A 99 0.74 -13.60 -8.78
CA GLY A 99 -0.60 -13.97 -8.36
C GLY A 99 -1.16 -13.15 -7.18
N TYR A 100 -0.60 -11.96 -6.91
CA TYR A 100 -1.07 -11.00 -5.92
C TYR A 100 -0.61 -9.57 -6.23
N GLY A 101 -1.28 -8.58 -5.61
CA GLY A 101 -0.95 -7.16 -5.73
C GLY A 101 -1.39 -6.53 -7.04
N ALA A 102 -0.67 -5.52 -7.49
CA ALA A 102 -0.96 -4.76 -8.70
C ALA A 102 -1.07 -5.63 -9.96
N PRO A 103 -0.18 -6.64 -10.20
CA PRO A 103 -0.28 -7.50 -11.36
C PRO A 103 -1.62 -8.23 -11.50
N LEU A 104 -2.18 -8.68 -10.37
CA LEU A 104 -3.45 -9.41 -10.38
C LEU A 104 -4.64 -8.47 -10.60
N LYS A 105 -4.58 -7.24 -10.11
CA LYS A 105 -5.59 -6.21 -10.35
C LYS A 105 -5.70 -5.88 -11.84
N GLY A 106 -4.57 -5.72 -12.51
CA GLY A 106 -4.53 -5.35 -13.94
C GLY A 106 -5.40 -4.13 -14.25
N GLY A 107 -6.14 -4.20 -15.35
CA GLY A 107 -7.06 -3.16 -15.80
C GLY A 107 -8.46 -3.17 -15.17
N TRP A 108 -8.70 -3.94 -14.09
CA TRP A 108 -10.02 -3.98 -13.47
C TRP A 108 -10.30 -2.73 -12.62
N TRP A 109 -11.51 -2.18 -12.79
CA TRP A 109 -11.98 -1.03 -12.03
C TRP A 109 -13.48 -1.10 -11.73
N ASP A 110 -13.85 -0.77 -10.50
CA ASP A 110 -15.19 -0.44 -10.04
C ASP A 110 -15.06 0.35 -8.75
N GLU A 111 -15.49 1.61 -8.75
CA GLU A 111 -15.32 2.54 -7.63
C GLU A 111 -16.06 2.11 -6.37
N ASN A 112 -17.15 1.34 -6.51
CA ASN A 112 -17.98 0.85 -5.40
C ASN A 112 -17.44 -0.47 -4.80
N LEU A 113 -16.66 -1.21 -5.58
CA LEU A 113 -16.15 -2.53 -5.22
C LEU A 113 -14.64 -2.57 -4.97
N PHE A 114 -13.93 -1.45 -5.14
CA PHE A 114 -12.51 -1.32 -4.81
C PHE A 114 -12.30 -0.45 -3.57
N ILE A 115 -11.70 -1.01 -2.52
CA ILE A 115 -11.27 -0.23 -1.37
C ILE A 115 -9.94 0.45 -1.70
N SER A 116 -9.99 1.74 -1.98
CA SER A 116 -8.79 2.53 -2.25
C SER A 116 -7.93 2.67 -0.99
N PRO A 117 -6.59 2.55 -1.10
CA PRO A 117 -5.69 2.86 0.00
C PRO A 117 -5.72 4.34 0.40
N LEU A 118 -6.34 5.22 -0.39
CA LEU A 118 -6.53 6.62 -0.03
C LEU A 118 -7.79 6.87 0.81
N SER A 119 -8.70 5.91 0.89
CA SER A 119 -9.94 6.04 1.67
C SER A 119 -9.67 6.18 3.17
N ASP A 120 -10.40 7.06 3.83
CA ASP A 120 -10.27 7.33 5.27
C ASP A 120 -10.54 6.10 6.14
N ASP A 121 -11.35 5.20 5.67
CA ASP A 121 -11.75 3.97 6.35
C ASP A 121 -11.05 2.71 5.84
N CYS A 122 -10.11 2.84 4.90
CA CYS A 122 -9.39 1.73 4.28
C CYS A 122 -8.91 0.69 5.31
N GLU A 123 -8.23 1.14 6.39
CA GLU A 123 -7.70 0.22 7.40
C GLU A 123 -8.80 -0.53 8.18
N ARG A 124 -10.00 0.04 8.28
CA ARG A 124 -11.13 -0.55 9.01
C ARG A 124 -11.87 -1.61 8.20
N ARG A 125 -11.63 -1.65 6.90
CA ARG A 125 -12.27 -2.61 5.98
C ARG A 125 -11.61 -3.99 6.00
N PHE A 126 -10.50 -4.13 6.72
CA PHE A 126 -9.73 -5.37 6.78
C PHE A 126 -9.36 -5.71 8.23
N ALA A 127 -9.54 -6.96 8.57
CA ALA A 127 -9.07 -7.55 9.82
C ALA A 127 -8.04 -8.64 9.55
N PHE A 128 -7.18 -8.91 10.51
CA PHE A 128 -6.10 -9.89 10.39
C PHE A 128 -6.13 -10.87 11.55
N SER A 129 -5.75 -12.12 11.26
CA SER A 129 -5.53 -13.15 12.27
C SER A 129 -4.05 -13.27 12.62
N TRP A 130 -3.76 -13.89 13.74
CA TRP A 130 -2.39 -14.21 14.18
C TRP A 130 -1.63 -15.13 13.20
N SER A 131 -2.35 -15.87 12.38
CA SER A 131 -1.77 -16.69 11.30
C SER A 131 -1.43 -15.90 10.03
N GLY A 132 -1.64 -14.56 10.00
CA GLY A 132 -1.40 -13.71 8.84
C GLY A 132 -2.51 -13.69 7.80
N ARG A 133 -3.64 -14.35 8.04
CA ARG A 133 -4.81 -14.32 7.14
C ARG A 133 -5.52 -12.98 7.25
N ILE A 134 -6.09 -12.54 6.13
CA ILE A 134 -6.88 -11.30 6.00
C ILE A 134 -8.37 -11.66 5.83
N HIS A 135 -9.23 -10.83 6.39
CA HIS A 135 -10.69 -10.92 6.28
C HIS A 135 -11.27 -9.53 6.06
N GLU A 136 -12.41 -9.48 5.39
CA GLU A 136 -13.22 -8.27 5.31
C GLU A 136 -13.82 -7.89 6.67
N THR A 137 -14.06 -6.60 6.89
CA THR A 137 -14.76 -6.09 8.08
C THR A 137 -15.60 -4.86 7.72
N PRO A 138 -16.92 -4.82 8.13
CA PRO A 138 -17.62 -5.94 8.78
C PRO A 138 -17.71 -7.17 7.88
N GLU A 139 -18.09 -8.31 8.46
CA GLU A 139 -18.30 -9.56 7.70
C GLU A 139 -19.25 -9.34 6.52
N ASN A 140 -18.95 -9.97 5.39
CA ASN A 140 -19.69 -9.83 4.13
C ASN A 140 -19.66 -8.43 3.50
N HIS A 141 -18.70 -7.58 3.86
CA HIS A 141 -18.53 -6.28 3.18
C HIS A 141 -18.06 -6.49 1.74
N ALA A 142 -18.97 -6.29 0.77
CA ALA A 142 -18.77 -6.65 -0.64
C ALA A 142 -17.48 -6.07 -1.24
N ALA A 143 -17.24 -4.76 -1.07
CA ALA A 143 -16.05 -4.10 -1.62
C ALA A 143 -14.76 -4.61 -0.96
N ALA A 144 -14.75 -4.85 0.35
CA ALA A 144 -13.56 -5.38 1.02
C ALA A 144 -13.26 -6.81 0.58
N LYS A 145 -14.29 -7.66 0.48
CA LYS A 145 -14.17 -9.03 -0.06
C LYS A 145 -13.64 -9.00 -1.49
N LYS A 146 -14.24 -8.19 -2.36
CA LYS A 146 -13.80 -8.04 -3.75
C LYS A 146 -12.36 -7.54 -3.85
N THR A 147 -11.97 -6.57 -3.03
CA THR A 147 -10.59 -6.06 -2.99
C THR A 147 -9.59 -7.14 -2.56
N ILE A 148 -9.94 -7.97 -1.56
CA ILE A 148 -9.09 -9.10 -1.13
C ILE A 148 -8.88 -10.09 -2.28
N GLU A 149 -9.94 -10.43 -3.00
CA GLU A 149 -9.90 -11.34 -4.16
C GLU A 149 -9.09 -10.74 -5.31
N LEU A 150 -9.43 -9.50 -5.69
CA LEU A 150 -8.83 -8.77 -6.80
C LEU A 150 -7.32 -8.59 -6.65
N LEU A 151 -6.86 -8.29 -5.45
CA LEU A 151 -5.45 -8.09 -5.15
C LEU A 151 -4.75 -9.38 -4.67
N GLY A 152 -5.44 -10.52 -4.67
CA GLY A 152 -4.87 -11.78 -4.20
C GLY A 152 -4.31 -11.71 -2.77
N LEU A 153 -4.92 -10.88 -1.90
CA LEU A 153 -4.36 -10.64 -0.56
C LEU A 153 -4.40 -11.87 0.35
N SER A 154 -5.13 -12.91 -0.03
CA SER A 154 -5.13 -14.22 0.64
C SER A 154 -4.09 -15.19 0.10
N HIS A 155 -3.26 -14.78 -0.86
CA HIS A 155 -2.21 -15.63 -1.43
C HIS A 155 -1.26 -16.13 -0.34
N ASN A 156 -0.91 -17.43 -0.37
CA ASN A 156 -0.12 -18.10 0.68
C ASN A 156 1.22 -17.42 0.95
N TYR A 157 1.87 -16.90 -0.07
CA TYR A 157 3.13 -16.15 0.10
C TYR A 157 2.94 -14.91 0.99
N LEU A 158 1.89 -14.10 0.73
CA LEU A 158 1.58 -12.92 1.54
C LEU A 158 1.16 -13.29 2.98
N VAL A 159 0.41 -14.38 3.13
CA VAL A 159 0.03 -14.91 4.46
C VAL A 159 1.28 -15.26 5.25
N ASN A 160 2.25 -15.94 4.62
CA ASN A 160 3.51 -16.33 5.27
C ASN A 160 4.39 -15.12 5.62
N LEU A 161 4.50 -14.12 4.74
CA LEU A 161 5.23 -12.88 5.04
C LEU A 161 4.64 -12.14 6.24
N ARG A 162 3.31 -12.00 6.27
CA ARG A 162 2.59 -11.39 7.41
C ARG A 162 2.80 -12.16 8.68
N LYS A 163 2.71 -13.51 8.64
CA LYS A 163 2.97 -14.37 9.79
C LYS A 163 4.39 -14.20 10.32
N LYS A 164 5.39 -14.12 9.43
CA LYS A 164 6.79 -13.85 9.83
C LYS A 164 6.92 -12.49 10.53
N ALA A 165 6.31 -11.43 9.97
CA ALA A 165 6.32 -10.11 10.58
C ALA A 165 5.64 -10.09 11.96
N ILE A 166 4.49 -10.75 12.10
CA ILE A 166 3.77 -10.90 13.36
C ILE A 166 4.65 -11.64 14.39
N ASN A 167 5.22 -12.79 14.02
CA ASN A 167 6.05 -13.58 14.93
C ASN A 167 7.28 -12.79 15.39
N GLY A 168 7.96 -12.09 14.47
CA GLY A 168 9.12 -11.26 14.81
C GLY A 168 8.76 -10.10 15.74
N PHE A 169 7.67 -9.40 15.46
CA PHE A 169 7.24 -8.23 16.24
C PHE A 169 6.77 -8.61 17.66
N PHE A 170 5.93 -9.62 17.78
CA PHE A 170 5.41 -10.08 19.07
C PHE A 170 6.40 -10.99 19.80
N GLY A 171 7.49 -11.40 19.16
CA GLY A 171 8.52 -12.26 19.77
C GLY A 171 8.04 -13.68 20.07
N PHE A 172 7.08 -14.21 19.32
CA PHE A 172 6.60 -15.58 19.52
C PHE A 172 7.73 -16.59 19.32
N GLY A 173 7.96 -17.40 20.36
CA GLY A 173 9.06 -18.37 20.40
C GLY A 173 10.44 -17.81 20.81
N ILE A 174 10.54 -16.49 21.05
CA ILE A 174 11.80 -15.83 21.44
C ILE A 174 11.65 -15.15 22.80
N ARG A 175 10.50 -14.53 23.09
CA ARG A 175 10.24 -13.88 24.37
C ARG A 175 9.98 -14.91 25.46
N THR A 176 10.61 -14.72 26.61
CA THR A 176 10.36 -15.52 27.83
C THR A 176 9.05 -15.15 28.53
N LYS A 177 8.52 -13.94 28.24
CA LYS A 177 7.23 -13.46 28.78
C LYS A 177 6.38 -12.87 27.66
N PRO A 178 5.04 -13.06 27.68
CA PRO A 178 4.12 -12.39 26.78
C PRO A 178 4.25 -10.86 26.85
N LEU A 179 3.86 -10.17 25.79
CA LEU A 179 3.73 -8.72 25.79
C LEU A 179 2.72 -8.29 26.86
N SER A 180 3.07 -7.35 27.71
CA SER A 180 2.13 -6.80 28.70
C SER A 180 1.14 -5.85 28.02
N LYS A 181 -0.03 -5.64 28.63
CA LYS A 181 -1.03 -4.68 28.12
C LYS A 181 -0.45 -3.25 28.04
N LYS A 182 0.39 -2.84 29.00
CA LYS A 182 1.06 -1.54 28.99
C LYS A 182 2.02 -1.38 27.81
N GLU A 183 2.82 -2.40 27.53
CA GLU A 183 3.71 -2.41 26.37
C GLU A 183 2.91 -2.36 25.04
N ALA A 184 1.80 -3.11 24.95
CA ALA A 184 0.94 -3.11 23.78
C ALA A 184 0.33 -1.72 23.51
N ILE A 185 -0.11 -1.00 24.54
CA ILE A 185 -0.62 0.36 24.44
C ILE A 185 0.47 1.31 23.93
N HIS A 186 1.67 1.26 24.51
CA HIS A 186 2.80 2.08 24.06
C HIS A 186 3.17 1.80 22.58
N LEU A 187 3.20 0.54 22.19
CA LEU A 187 3.46 0.16 20.80
C LEU A 187 2.35 0.65 19.84
N LEU A 188 1.08 0.72 20.30
CA LEU A 188 0.00 1.29 19.50
C LEU A 188 0.20 2.77 19.16
N GLU A 189 0.82 3.51 20.07
CA GLU A 189 1.11 4.94 19.89
C GLU A 189 2.20 5.15 18.83
N THR A 190 3.22 4.28 18.79
CA THR A 190 4.42 4.47 17.97
C THR A 190 4.49 3.63 16.69
N ILE A 191 3.65 2.60 16.53
CA ILE A 191 3.73 1.64 15.41
C ILE A 191 3.59 2.28 14.01
N ASN A 192 3.00 3.46 13.91
CA ASN A 192 2.82 4.19 12.65
C ASN A 192 3.80 5.37 12.51
N ASP A 193 4.75 5.51 13.42
CA ASP A 193 5.74 6.58 13.34
C ASP A 193 6.79 6.24 12.30
N PHE A 194 7.20 7.25 11.55
CA PHE A 194 8.32 7.14 10.65
C PHE A 194 9.63 7.11 11.45
N ASP A 195 10.53 6.24 11.08
CA ASP A 195 11.87 6.26 11.61
C ASP A 195 12.67 7.49 11.08
N PRO A 196 13.89 7.76 11.58
CA PRO A 196 14.71 8.88 11.11
C PRO A 196 15.04 8.85 9.61
N SER A 197 14.91 7.69 8.95
CA SER A 197 15.10 7.54 7.50
C SER A 197 13.79 7.72 6.71
N GLY A 198 12.67 8.00 7.39
CA GLY A 198 11.35 8.14 6.79
C GLY A 198 10.66 6.83 6.46
N LYS A 199 11.12 5.71 7.04
CA LYS A 199 10.50 4.40 6.84
C LYS A 199 9.50 4.08 7.93
N LEU A 200 8.49 3.30 7.55
CA LEU A 200 7.56 2.65 8.46
C LEU A 200 7.95 1.20 8.69
N VAL A 201 7.56 0.66 9.82
CA VAL A 201 7.69 -0.78 10.08
C VAL A 201 6.89 -1.56 9.03
N PRO A 202 7.49 -2.53 8.31
CA PRO A 202 6.76 -3.36 7.38
C PRO A 202 5.55 -4.02 8.04
N TYR A 203 4.41 -3.99 7.34
CA TYR A 203 3.12 -4.49 7.85
C TYR A 203 2.59 -3.77 9.10
N CYS A 204 3.01 -2.54 9.41
CA CYS A 204 2.61 -1.78 10.61
C CYS A 204 1.09 -1.76 10.85
N PHE A 205 0.28 -1.64 9.79
CA PHE A 205 -1.19 -1.64 9.88
C PHE A 205 -1.77 -2.98 10.36
N ILE A 206 -1.10 -4.11 10.05
CA ILE A 206 -1.47 -5.45 10.54
C ILE A 206 -1.11 -5.58 12.01
N LEU A 207 0.12 -5.18 12.34
CA LEU A 207 0.61 -5.20 13.73
C LEU A 207 -0.28 -4.31 14.62
N LYS A 208 -0.66 -3.12 14.13
CA LYS A 208 -1.62 -2.23 14.80
C LYS A 208 -2.99 -2.89 15.01
N ASN A 209 -3.52 -3.59 13.99
CA ASN A 209 -4.80 -4.30 14.10
C ASN A 209 -4.76 -5.38 15.19
N LEU A 210 -3.67 -6.14 15.26
CA LEU A 210 -3.47 -7.18 16.27
C LEU A 210 -3.18 -6.60 17.67
N LEU A 211 -2.38 -5.52 17.75
CA LEU A 211 -2.12 -4.83 19.01
C LEU A 211 -3.42 -4.32 19.66
N LYS A 212 -4.34 -3.76 18.85
CA LYS A 212 -5.67 -3.33 19.35
C LYS A 212 -6.44 -4.47 20.00
N LYS A 213 -6.41 -5.66 19.38
CA LYS A 213 -7.05 -6.87 19.95
C LYS A 213 -6.34 -7.36 21.22
N TYR A 214 -5.03 -7.16 21.29
CA TYR A 214 -4.23 -7.59 22.42
C TYR A 214 -4.36 -6.64 23.62
N ALA A 215 -4.55 -5.34 23.37
CA ALA A 215 -4.69 -4.31 24.40
C ALA A 215 -6.13 -4.19 24.96
N ALA A 216 -7.15 -4.72 24.25
CA ALA A 216 -8.54 -4.76 24.69
C ALA A 216 -8.72 -5.73 25.85
#